data_ed7e55619e6b9ba5499837ac1ec3cd43
#
_entry.id   ed7e55619e6b9ba5499837ac1ec3cd43
#
_cell.length_a   1.000
_cell.length_b   1.000
_cell.length_c   1.000
_cell.angle_alpha   90.00
_cell.angle_beta   90.00
_cell.angle_gamma   90.00
#
_symmetry.space_group_name_H-M   'P 1'
#
loop_
_entity.id
_entity.type
_entity.pdbx_description
1 polymer ?
#
loop_
_entity_poly.entity_id
_entity_poly.type
_entity_poly.pdbx_seq_one_letter_code
_entity_poly.pdbx_strand_id
1 'polypeptide(L)'
;IGGKIMGFYMLTTLLAILSSTGIFYVFQPGDPRLASKLTADVSAIASSDVSISIKDTIVNIIPSNFVKPFLESNMLQLIFLAILIGIALGKIGDYSKILKDIFEACNSLFLKITVILVQFIPIATFASVLTVILKTGPDVLLSMLAMLGTFTVGIIVMLGIYCLLILLIGHLTPVPFIKKYSPTMLQVFGLASSNAAIIVNMDACEHKLGIPKKIYSLSIPLGATVNMDGTCIYLVIFGMTLARIFGVEISGGMLLSMFFSVLVLSVGAPGVPGAGLVCLSVLLTQMQVPLAGIGLVMGMDSLLGMMRAMSNSLGDVAASLIVAKSEKILDMDCLLYTSPSPRDT
;
A
#
# COMPACT_ATOMS: atom_id res chain seq x y z
N ILE A 1 -17.07 9.07 -14.96
CA ILE A 1 -16.54 9.28 -13.59
C ILE A 1 -15.69 8.07 -13.20
N GLY A 2 -16.24 6.86 -13.07
CA GLY A 2 -15.50 5.68 -12.61
C GLY A 2 -14.21 5.39 -13.38
N GLY A 3 -14.24 5.46 -14.72
CA GLY A 3 -13.05 5.27 -15.56
C GLY A 3 -11.97 6.33 -15.33
N LYS A 4 -12.35 7.58 -15.05
CA LYS A 4 -11.38 8.64 -14.73
C LYS A 4 -10.72 8.39 -13.37
N ILE A 5 -11.49 7.97 -12.36
CA ILE A 5 -10.98 7.61 -11.03
C ILE A 5 -9.98 6.46 -11.14
N MET A 6 -10.38 5.37 -11.82
CA MET A 6 -9.52 4.21 -12.01
C MET A 6 -8.25 4.55 -12.79
N GLY A 7 -8.37 5.34 -13.85
CA GLY A 7 -7.21 5.81 -14.63
C GLY A 7 -6.25 6.64 -13.79
N PHE A 8 -6.77 7.49 -12.90
CA PHE A 8 -5.95 8.26 -11.97
C PHE A 8 -5.23 7.35 -10.97
N TYR A 9 -5.91 6.38 -10.37
CA TYR A 9 -5.30 5.44 -9.44
C TYR A 9 -4.18 4.62 -10.09
N MET A 10 -4.39 4.13 -11.31
CA MET A 10 -3.33 3.44 -12.04
C MET A 10 -2.13 4.35 -12.34
N LEU A 11 -2.38 5.60 -12.69
CA LEU A 11 -1.32 6.58 -12.93
C LEU A 11 -0.50 6.84 -11.65
N THR A 12 -1.16 7.10 -10.52
CA THR A 12 -0.46 7.38 -9.25
C THR A 12 0.29 6.16 -8.73
N THR A 13 -0.26 4.97 -8.86
CA THR A 13 0.42 3.71 -8.52
C THR A 13 1.70 3.53 -9.34
N LEU A 14 1.67 3.78 -10.66
CA LEU A 14 2.88 3.73 -11.49
C LEU A 14 3.91 4.78 -11.06
N LEU A 15 3.48 6.00 -10.79
CA LEU A 15 4.36 7.07 -10.31
C LEU A 15 4.97 6.73 -8.93
N ALA A 16 4.19 6.10 -8.05
CA ALA A 16 4.66 5.65 -6.74
C ALA A 16 5.77 4.58 -6.87
N ILE A 17 5.58 3.60 -7.75
CA ILE A 17 6.57 2.55 -8.01
C ILE A 17 7.84 3.15 -8.64
N LEU A 18 7.70 3.99 -9.65
CA LEU A 18 8.85 4.59 -10.35
C LEU A 18 9.64 5.53 -9.44
N SER A 19 8.96 6.42 -8.72
CA SER A 19 9.61 7.37 -7.80
C SER A 19 10.32 6.67 -6.65
N SER A 20 9.68 5.66 -6.05
CA SER A 20 10.29 4.89 -4.96
C SER A 20 11.50 4.07 -5.42
N THR A 21 11.48 3.54 -6.64
CA THR A 21 12.65 2.90 -7.25
C THR A 21 13.79 3.90 -7.44
N GLY A 22 13.51 5.08 -7.98
CA GLY A 22 14.52 6.15 -8.11
C GLY A 22 15.10 6.56 -6.75
N ILE A 23 14.25 6.73 -5.74
CA ILE A 23 14.67 7.06 -4.37
C ILE A 23 15.56 5.97 -3.79
N PHE A 24 15.20 4.69 -3.98
CA PHE A 24 16.06 3.59 -3.54
C PHE A 24 17.46 3.67 -4.15
N TYR A 25 17.60 3.91 -5.44
CA TYR A 25 18.92 4.02 -6.08
C TYR A 25 19.72 5.24 -5.63
N VAL A 26 19.06 6.32 -5.22
CA VAL A 26 19.73 7.51 -4.67
C VAL A 26 20.25 7.26 -3.24
N PHE A 27 19.40 6.72 -2.36
CA PHE A 27 19.74 6.58 -0.94
C PHE A 27 20.40 5.24 -0.60
N GLN A 28 20.11 4.19 -1.36
CA GLN A 28 20.63 2.84 -1.18
C GLN A 28 20.65 2.39 0.29
N PRO A 29 19.51 2.43 1.00
CA PRO A 29 19.45 2.07 2.41
C PRO A 29 19.80 0.60 2.62
N GLY A 30 20.23 0.27 3.85
CA GLY A 30 20.62 -1.10 4.24
C GLY A 30 22.12 -1.37 4.10
N ASP A 31 22.70 -1.98 5.13
CA ASP A 31 24.09 -2.38 5.16
C ASP A 31 24.20 -3.89 4.83
N PRO A 32 24.92 -4.26 3.74
CA PRO A 32 25.13 -5.67 3.39
C PRO A 32 25.84 -6.50 4.48
N ARG A 33 26.56 -5.85 5.41
CA ARG A 33 27.23 -6.52 6.54
C ARG A 33 26.23 -7.15 7.51
N LEU A 34 24.95 -6.72 7.49
CA LEU A 34 23.91 -7.30 8.32
C LEU A 34 23.52 -8.71 7.88
N ALA A 35 23.71 -9.06 6.62
CA ALA A 35 23.39 -10.40 6.09
C ALA A 35 24.05 -11.51 6.92
N SER A 36 25.35 -11.41 7.17
CA SER A 36 26.10 -12.42 7.91
C SER A 36 25.61 -12.60 9.34
N LYS A 37 25.10 -11.51 9.95
CA LYS A 37 24.57 -11.53 11.32
C LYS A 37 23.11 -12.05 11.37
N LEU A 38 22.35 -11.86 10.28
CA LEU A 38 20.95 -12.30 10.19
C LEU A 38 20.84 -13.75 9.70
N THR A 39 21.82 -14.23 8.94
CA THR A 39 21.82 -15.56 8.29
C THR A 39 22.50 -16.65 9.10
N ALA A 40 22.97 -16.38 10.31
CA ALA A 40 23.56 -17.42 11.16
C ALA A 40 22.65 -18.66 11.35
N ASP A 41 21.34 -18.52 11.10
CA ASP A 41 20.33 -19.60 11.13
C ASP A 41 19.80 -20.03 9.75
N VAL A 42 20.30 -19.45 8.63
CA VAL A 42 19.70 -19.64 7.29
C VAL A 42 20.69 -20.30 6.32
N SER A 43 21.40 -21.30 6.76
CA SER A 43 22.29 -22.12 5.91
C SER A 43 21.56 -23.03 4.89
N ALA A 44 20.25 -22.86 4.68
CA ALA A 44 19.43 -23.75 3.85
C ALA A 44 18.84 -23.14 2.57
N ILE A 45 19.06 -21.87 2.29
CA ILE A 45 18.52 -21.23 1.06
C ILE A 45 19.70 -20.67 0.24
N ALA A 46 20.60 -21.55 -0.16
CA ALA A 46 21.62 -21.24 -1.14
C ALA A 46 21.18 -21.77 -2.51
N SER A 47 21.17 -20.86 -3.49
CA SER A 47 21.32 -21.13 -4.93
C SER A 47 20.35 -22.13 -5.57
N SER A 48 19.20 -21.63 -5.96
CA SER A 48 18.62 -22.05 -7.24
C SER A 48 18.68 -20.84 -8.19
N ASP A 49 19.47 -20.97 -9.25
CA ASP A 49 19.45 -20.08 -10.41
C ASP A 49 18.07 -20.18 -11.08
N VAL A 50 17.07 -19.48 -10.52
CA VAL A 50 15.78 -19.34 -11.16
C VAL A 50 15.81 -18.01 -11.90
N SER A 51 16.10 -18.08 -13.19
CA SER A 51 15.83 -16.98 -14.10
C SER A 51 14.34 -16.71 -14.10
N ILE A 52 13.90 -15.70 -13.36
CA ILE A 52 12.49 -15.27 -13.35
C ILE A 52 12.21 -14.68 -14.72
N SER A 53 11.58 -15.47 -15.59
CA SER A 53 11.09 -15.01 -16.89
C SER A 53 9.76 -14.31 -16.68
N ILE A 54 9.59 -13.11 -17.27
CA ILE A 54 8.32 -12.39 -17.30
C ILE A 54 7.20 -13.26 -17.85
N LYS A 55 7.51 -14.06 -18.88
CA LYS A 55 6.59 -15.02 -19.47
C LYS A 55 6.09 -16.04 -18.43
N ASP A 56 6.99 -16.58 -17.61
CA ASP A 56 6.64 -17.55 -16.58
C ASP A 56 5.83 -16.91 -15.45
N THR A 57 6.16 -15.66 -15.09
CA THR A 57 5.35 -14.90 -14.11
C THR A 57 3.91 -14.69 -14.61
N ILE A 58 3.72 -14.27 -15.87
CA ILE A 58 2.39 -14.05 -16.45
C ILE A 58 1.62 -15.38 -16.58
N VAL A 59 2.27 -16.43 -17.04
CA VAL A 59 1.63 -17.75 -17.18
C VAL A 59 1.26 -18.32 -15.81
N ASN A 60 2.10 -18.13 -14.80
CA ASN A 60 1.88 -18.61 -13.45
C ASN A 60 0.83 -17.81 -12.67
N ILE A 61 0.31 -16.69 -13.17
CA ILE A 61 -0.84 -16.00 -12.58
C ILE A 61 -2.09 -16.89 -12.65
N ILE A 62 -2.22 -17.70 -13.70
CA ILE A 62 -3.37 -18.58 -13.87
C ILE A 62 -3.11 -19.91 -13.15
N PRO A 63 -3.85 -20.24 -12.08
CA PRO A 63 -3.59 -21.46 -11.34
C PRO A 63 -4.03 -22.69 -12.14
N SER A 64 -3.23 -23.73 -12.13
CA SER A 64 -3.58 -25.05 -12.70
C SER A 64 -4.58 -25.83 -11.84
N ASN A 65 -4.72 -25.44 -10.57
CA ASN A 65 -5.64 -26.05 -9.60
C ASN A 65 -6.21 -24.97 -8.69
N PHE A 66 -7.52 -25.02 -8.44
CA PHE A 66 -8.26 -23.99 -7.68
C PHE A 66 -7.87 -23.94 -6.18
N VAL A 67 -7.47 -25.07 -5.60
CA VAL A 67 -7.14 -25.18 -4.16
C VAL A 67 -5.67 -24.92 -3.88
N LYS A 68 -4.79 -25.27 -4.82
CA LYS A 68 -3.34 -25.15 -4.66
C LYS A 68 -2.87 -23.75 -4.24
N PRO A 69 -3.38 -22.64 -4.80
CA PRO A 69 -2.98 -21.29 -4.38
C PRO A 69 -3.23 -20.99 -2.90
N PHE A 70 -4.29 -21.56 -2.31
CA PHE A 70 -4.58 -21.39 -0.88
C PHE A 70 -3.60 -22.16 0.00
N LEU A 71 -3.19 -23.36 -0.42
CA LEU A 71 -2.22 -24.19 0.31
C LEU A 71 -0.81 -23.60 0.25
N GLU A 72 -0.42 -23.07 -0.89
CA GLU A 72 0.90 -22.50 -1.14
C GLU A 72 1.00 -21.00 -0.83
N SER A 73 -0.12 -20.38 -0.38
CA SER A 73 -0.21 -18.94 -0.15
C SER A 73 0.23 -18.10 -1.36
N ASN A 74 -0.07 -18.58 -2.59
CA ASN A 74 0.28 -17.88 -3.81
C ASN A 74 -0.70 -16.72 -4.06
N MET A 75 -0.34 -15.53 -3.56
CA MET A 75 -1.21 -14.35 -3.58
C MET A 75 -1.57 -13.88 -4.99
N LEU A 76 -0.64 -13.95 -5.96
CA LEU A 76 -0.92 -13.60 -7.35
C LEU A 76 -2.06 -14.42 -7.95
N GLN A 77 -2.00 -15.74 -7.74
CA GLN A 77 -3.06 -16.66 -8.19
C GLN A 77 -4.36 -16.47 -7.40
N LEU A 78 -4.28 -16.18 -6.10
CA LEU A 78 -5.47 -15.89 -5.27
C LEU A 78 -6.18 -14.63 -5.73
N ILE A 79 -5.44 -13.55 -6.05
CA ILE A 79 -6.03 -12.32 -6.58
C ILE A 79 -6.67 -12.56 -7.95
N PHE A 80 -5.99 -13.30 -8.83
CA PHE A 80 -6.58 -13.68 -10.12
C PHE A 80 -7.91 -14.43 -9.94
N LEU A 81 -7.95 -15.41 -9.04
CA LEU A 81 -9.18 -16.15 -8.72
C LEU A 81 -10.27 -15.25 -8.15
N ALA A 82 -9.91 -14.32 -7.26
CA ALA A 82 -10.87 -13.38 -6.67
C ALA A 82 -11.47 -12.45 -7.73
N ILE A 83 -10.67 -11.94 -8.67
CA ILE A 83 -11.16 -11.14 -9.79
C ILE A 83 -12.10 -11.95 -10.69
N LEU A 84 -11.69 -13.19 -11.03
CA LEU A 84 -12.50 -14.08 -11.87
C LEU A 84 -13.85 -14.41 -11.23
N ILE A 85 -13.84 -14.74 -9.92
CA ILE A 85 -15.05 -15.00 -9.15
C ILE A 85 -15.93 -13.74 -9.08
N GLY A 86 -15.34 -12.57 -8.82
CA GLY A 86 -16.07 -11.30 -8.77
C GLY A 86 -16.77 -10.97 -10.10
N ILE A 87 -16.09 -11.16 -11.23
CA ILE A 87 -16.68 -10.98 -12.57
C ILE A 87 -17.81 -11.99 -12.81
N ALA A 88 -17.61 -13.25 -12.43
CA ALA A 88 -18.62 -14.30 -12.58
C ALA A 88 -19.87 -14.00 -11.73
N LEU A 89 -19.68 -13.59 -10.47
CA LEU A 89 -20.77 -13.18 -9.57
C LEU A 89 -21.61 -12.04 -10.16
N GLY A 90 -20.97 -11.08 -10.82
CA GLY A 90 -21.69 -9.99 -11.49
C GLY A 90 -22.57 -10.44 -12.68
N LYS A 91 -22.39 -11.69 -13.17
CA LYS A 91 -23.10 -12.22 -14.34
C LYS A 91 -24.14 -13.32 -14.01
N ILE A 92 -24.15 -13.86 -12.79
CA ILE A 92 -25.01 -14.98 -12.39
C ILE A 92 -26.49 -14.56 -12.14
N GLY A 93 -26.79 -13.27 -12.07
CA GLY A 93 -28.14 -12.79 -11.79
C GLY A 93 -28.58 -13.00 -10.34
N ASP A 94 -29.81 -13.53 -10.12
CA ASP A 94 -30.44 -13.61 -8.78
C ASP A 94 -29.66 -14.47 -7.76
N TYR A 95 -28.95 -15.49 -8.21
CA TYR A 95 -28.11 -16.33 -7.35
C TYR A 95 -26.89 -15.59 -6.79
N SER A 96 -26.50 -14.46 -7.39
CA SER A 96 -25.36 -13.67 -6.96
C SER A 96 -25.54 -13.13 -5.54
N LYS A 97 -26.77 -12.84 -5.11
CA LYS A 97 -27.07 -12.26 -3.81
C LYS A 97 -26.61 -13.15 -2.65
N ILE A 98 -26.97 -14.42 -2.68
CA ILE A 98 -26.60 -15.38 -1.61
C ILE A 98 -25.09 -15.50 -1.49
N LEU A 99 -24.40 -15.67 -2.63
CA LEU A 99 -22.95 -15.81 -2.64
C LEU A 99 -22.27 -14.52 -2.19
N LYS A 100 -22.78 -13.36 -2.60
CA LYS A 100 -22.29 -12.05 -2.15
C LYS A 100 -22.42 -11.90 -0.64
N ASP A 101 -23.59 -12.22 -0.07
CA ASP A 101 -23.83 -12.16 1.37
C ASP A 101 -22.87 -13.08 2.15
N ILE A 102 -22.56 -14.28 1.61
CA ILE A 102 -21.58 -15.20 2.17
C ILE A 102 -20.17 -14.58 2.16
N PHE A 103 -19.74 -14.03 1.01
CA PHE A 103 -18.42 -13.39 0.92
C PHE A 103 -18.31 -12.17 1.83
N GLU A 104 -19.36 -11.36 1.97
CA GLU A 104 -19.40 -10.21 2.88
C GLU A 104 -19.33 -10.66 4.35
N ALA A 105 -20.05 -11.73 4.72
CA ALA A 105 -19.98 -12.30 6.05
C ALA A 105 -18.59 -12.89 6.36
N CYS A 106 -17.99 -13.63 5.43
CA CYS A 106 -16.62 -14.13 5.55
C CYS A 106 -15.61 -12.98 5.69
N ASN A 107 -15.72 -11.96 4.86
CA ASN A 107 -14.86 -10.79 4.95
C ASN A 107 -14.96 -10.11 6.32
N SER A 108 -16.18 -9.91 6.83
CA SER A 108 -16.42 -9.32 8.15
C SER A 108 -15.82 -10.18 9.28
N LEU A 109 -15.94 -11.51 9.18
CA LEU A 109 -15.34 -12.44 10.12
C LEU A 109 -13.82 -12.35 10.11
N PHE A 110 -13.17 -12.41 8.95
CA PHE A 110 -11.71 -12.34 8.84
C PHE A 110 -11.17 -10.98 9.25
N LEU A 111 -11.87 -9.86 8.94
CA LEU A 111 -11.51 -8.54 9.44
C LEU A 111 -11.56 -8.49 10.97
N LYS A 112 -12.58 -9.09 11.59
CA LYS A 112 -12.68 -9.14 13.05
C LYS A 112 -11.56 -9.97 13.68
N ILE A 113 -11.22 -11.12 13.09
CA ILE A 113 -10.07 -11.93 13.52
C ILE A 113 -8.78 -11.12 13.41
N THR A 114 -8.58 -10.41 12.30
CA THR A 114 -7.42 -9.54 12.09
C THR A 114 -7.32 -8.47 13.18
N VAL A 115 -8.41 -7.79 13.52
CA VAL A 115 -8.42 -6.79 14.61
C VAL A 115 -8.01 -7.39 15.94
N ILE A 116 -8.45 -8.62 16.26
CA ILE A 116 -8.04 -9.32 17.48
C ILE A 116 -6.53 -9.61 17.45
N LEU A 117 -6.01 -10.12 16.33
CA LEU A 117 -4.58 -10.44 16.18
C LEU A 117 -3.69 -9.18 16.24
N VAL A 118 -4.15 -8.07 15.67
CA VAL A 118 -3.45 -6.77 15.68
C VAL A 118 -3.21 -6.26 17.10
N GLN A 119 -4.05 -6.61 18.08
CA GLN A 119 -3.83 -6.24 19.48
C GLN A 119 -2.56 -6.85 20.08
N PHE A 120 -2.04 -7.93 19.50
CA PHE A 120 -0.77 -8.56 19.92
C PHE A 120 0.46 -7.96 19.22
N ILE A 121 0.29 -7.08 18.23
CA ILE A 121 1.40 -6.45 17.47
C ILE A 121 2.40 -5.76 18.41
N PRO A 122 2.02 -4.99 19.45
CA PRO A 122 3.00 -4.35 20.33
C PRO A 122 3.95 -5.35 21.00
N ILE A 123 3.42 -6.50 21.44
CA ILE A 123 4.21 -7.57 22.07
C ILE A 123 5.13 -8.22 21.02
N ALA A 124 4.60 -8.53 19.85
CA ALA A 124 5.36 -9.11 18.74
C ALA A 124 6.48 -8.17 18.27
N THR A 125 6.17 -6.86 18.15
CA THR A 125 7.13 -5.82 17.80
C THR A 125 8.26 -5.75 18.83
N PHE A 126 7.94 -5.67 20.10
CA PHE A 126 8.94 -5.63 21.17
C PHE A 126 9.85 -6.86 21.14
N ALA A 127 9.27 -8.06 21.05
CA ALA A 127 10.02 -9.31 21.00
C ALA A 127 10.89 -9.40 19.73
N SER A 128 10.40 -8.95 18.59
CA SER A 128 11.14 -8.94 17.33
C SER A 128 12.33 -7.97 17.38
N VAL A 129 12.11 -6.73 17.81
CA VAL A 129 13.19 -5.72 17.94
C VAL A 129 14.23 -6.19 18.92
N LEU A 130 13.82 -6.70 20.09
CA LEU A 130 14.74 -7.23 21.09
C LEU A 130 15.58 -8.38 20.54
N THR A 131 14.95 -9.33 19.85
CA THR A 131 15.64 -10.48 19.23
C THR A 131 16.66 -10.01 18.17
N VAL A 132 16.28 -9.06 17.33
CA VAL A 132 17.17 -8.50 16.32
C VAL A 132 18.36 -7.80 16.97
N ILE A 133 18.14 -6.94 17.96
CA ILE A 133 19.22 -6.22 18.67
C ILE A 133 20.16 -7.20 19.39
N LEU A 134 19.63 -8.23 20.03
CA LEU A 134 20.45 -9.24 20.71
C LEU A 134 21.30 -10.08 19.75
N LYS A 135 20.79 -10.37 18.55
CA LYS A 135 21.49 -11.13 17.51
C LYS A 135 22.51 -10.31 16.72
N THR A 136 22.15 -9.08 16.35
CA THR A 136 22.94 -8.27 15.40
C THR A 136 23.71 -7.12 16.05
N GLY A 137 23.36 -6.77 17.30
CA GLY A 137 23.90 -5.60 18.00
C GLY A 137 23.17 -4.30 17.64
N PRO A 138 23.52 -3.18 18.31
CA PRO A 138 22.82 -1.91 18.16
C PRO A 138 22.98 -1.25 16.77
N ASP A 139 23.99 -1.64 15.99
CA ASP A 139 24.24 -1.08 14.65
C ASP A 139 23.07 -1.29 13.68
N VAL A 140 22.24 -2.31 13.95
CA VAL A 140 21.02 -2.56 13.15
C VAL A 140 20.04 -1.41 13.23
N LEU A 141 20.01 -0.67 14.33
CA LEU A 141 19.11 0.47 14.51
C LEU A 141 19.40 1.58 13.50
N LEU A 142 20.68 1.78 13.15
CA LEU A 142 21.05 2.76 12.13
C LEU A 142 20.50 2.36 10.74
N SER A 143 20.56 1.08 10.39
CA SER A 143 19.98 0.57 9.15
C SER A 143 18.44 0.68 9.14
N MET A 144 17.79 0.40 10.27
CA MET A 144 16.34 0.60 10.41
C MET A 144 15.96 2.08 10.24
N LEU A 145 16.72 3.00 10.83
CA LEU A 145 16.51 4.44 10.67
C LEU A 145 16.74 4.89 9.23
N ALA A 146 17.76 4.37 8.56
CA ALA A 146 18.00 4.65 7.14
C ALA A 146 16.84 4.17 6.25
N MET A 147 16.31 2.97 6.51
CA MET A 147 15.14 2.43 5.81
C MET A 147 13.91 3.31 6.04
N LEU A 148 13.64 3.66 7.30
CA LEU A 148 12.52 4.54 7.68
C LEU A 148 12.67 5.93 7.05
N GLY A 149 13.88 6.50 7.09
CA GLY A 149 14.18 7.80 6.47
C GLY A 149 13.95 7.79 4.96
N THR A 150 14.43 6.75 4.27
CA THR A 150 14.22 6.59 2.82
C THR A 150 12.73 6.45 2.48
N PHE A 151 11.98 5.69 3.27
CA PHE A 151 10.55 5.56 3.12
C PHE A 151 9.82 6.90 3.35
N THR A 152 10.22 7.64 4.39
CA THR A 152 9.68 8.98 4.66
C THR A 152 9.89 9.94 3.49
N VAL A 153 11.09 9.93 2.90
CA VAL A 153 11.37 10.69 1.66
C VAL A 153 10.43 10.25 0.53
N GLY A 154 10.19 8.95 0.38
CA GLY A 154 9.24 8.42 -0.61
C GLY A 154 7.83 8.98 -0.43
N ILE A 155 7.33 9.02 0.79
CA ILE A 155 6.01 9.61 1.11
C ILE A 155 5.98 11.13 0.82
N ILE A 156 7.05 11.86 1.17
CA ILE A 156 7.14 13.31 0.89
C ILE A 156 7.17 13.58 -0.63
N VAL A 157 7.94 12.80 -1.38
CA VAL A 157 7.98 12.92 -2.85
C VAL A 157 6.60 12.62 -3.44
N MET A 158 5.90 11.62 -2.94
CA MET A 158 4.54 11.29 -3.40
C MET A 158 3.54 12.40 -3.08
N LEU A 159 3.63 13.05 -1.91
CA LEU A 159 2.86 14.26 -1.60
C LEU A 159 3.13 15.37 -2.64
N GLY A 160 4.39 15.57 -3.00
CA GLY A 160 4.78 16.52 -4.07
C GLY A 160 4.17 16.15 -5.41
N ILE A 161 4.15 14.85 -5.77
CA ILE A 161 3.52 14.34 -6.99
C ILE A 161 2.02 14.63 -6.99
N TYR A 162 1.31 14.40 -5.89
CA TYR A 162 -0.12 14.74 -5.80
C TYR A 162 -0.37 16.23 -5.95
N CYS A 163 0.46 17.08 -5.33
CA CYS A 163 0.38 18.53 -5.52
C CYS A 163 0.59 18.93 -6.99
N LEU A 164 1.55 18.30 -7.65
CA LEU A 164 1.83 18.53 -9.07
C LEU A 164 0.66 18.07 -9.95
N LEU A 165 0.06 16.92 -9.68
CA LEU A 165 -1.12 16.42 -10.41
C LEU A 165 -2.35 17.32 -10.21
N ILE A 166 -2.57 17.82 -8.98
CA ILE A 166 -3.63 18.82 -8.70
C ILE A 166 -3.41 20.09 -9.52
N LEU A 167 -2.16 20.55 -9.64
CA LEU A 167 -1.81 21.74 -10.41
C LEU A 167 -1.94 21.49 -11.93
N LEU A 168 -1.37 20.42 -12.45
CA LEU A 168 -1.27 20.17 -13.89
C LEU A 168 -2.56 19.61 -14.49
N ILE A 169 -3.18 18.64 -13.83
CA ILE A 169 -4.38 17.96 -14.33
C ILE A 169 -5.64 18.63 -13.81
N GLY A 170 -5.64 18.97 -12.50
CA GLY A 170 -6.77 19.65 -11.87
C GLY A 170 -6.89 21.13 -12.22
N HIS A 171 -5.80 21.74 -12.69
CA HIS A 171 -5.72 23.21 -12.86
C HIS A 171 -6.17 23.96 -11.58
N LEU A 172 -5.76 23.42 -10.42
CA LEU A 172 -6.07 23.96 -9.10
C LEU A 172 -4.76 24.25 -8.35
N THR A 173 -4.76 25.31 -7.56
CA THR A 173 -3.67 25.56 -6.61
C THR A 173 -3.74 24.52 -5.48
N PRO A 174 -2.65 23.76 -5.20
CA PRO A 174 -2.68 22.69 -4.18
C PRO A 174 -2.75 23.22 -2.74
N VAL A 175 -2.40 24.49 -2.51
CA VAL A 175 -2.33 25.09 -1.16
C VAL A 175 -3.65 25.02 -0.38
N PRO A 176 -4.82 25.40 -0.93
CA PRO A 176 -6.10 25.27 -0.23
C PRO A 176 -6.42 23.81 0.12
N PHE A 177 -6.14 22.89 -0.78
CA PHE A 177 -6.29 21.45 -0.55
C PHE A 177 -5.48 20.98 0.64
N ILE A 178 -4.16 21.23 0.64
CA ILE A 178 -3.26 20.80 1.73
C ILE A 178 -3.69 21.45 3.05
N LYS A 179 -3.98 22.77 3.06
CA LYS A 179 -4.38 23.48 4.27
C LYS A 179 -5.66 22.90 4.90
N LYS A 180 -6.64 22.55 4.07
CA LYS A 180 -7.93 22.04 4.55
C LYS A 180 -7.91 20.55 4.88
N TYR A 181 -7.10 19.77 4.16
CA TYR A 181 -7.04 18.33 4.34
C TYR A 181 -6.01 17.90 5.39
N SER A 182 -5.00 18.72 5.72
CA SER A 182 -3.94 18.35 6.68
C SER A 182 -4.46 17.88 8.07
N PRO A 183 -5.52 18.46 8.67
CA PRO A 183 -6.03 17.90 9.93
C PRO A 183 -6.60 16.49 9.78
N THR A 184 -7.25 16.22 8.63
CA THR A 184 -7.76 14.88 8.30
C THR A 184 -6.64 13.91 8.03
N MET A 185 -5.54 14.35 7.36
CA MET A 185 -4.33 13.53 7.19
C MET A 185 -3.75 13.06 8.53
N LEU A 186 -3.69 13.92 9.53
CA LEU A 186 -3.23 13.56 10.87
C LEU A 186 -4.18 12.56 11.56
N GLN A 187 -5.50 12.70 11.37
CA GLN A 187 -6.46 11.70 11.86
C GLN A 187 -6.22 10.34 11.20
N VAL A 188 -6.07 10.30 9.88
CA VAL A 188 -5.79 9.07 9.12
C VAL A 188 -4.46 8.44 9.54
N PHE A 189 -3.42 9.24 9.77
CA PHE A 189 -2.16 8.78 10.33
C PHE A 189 -2.40 8.04 11.65
N GLY A 190 -3.18 8.61 12.57
CA GLY A 190 -3.52 7.96 13.84
C GLY A 190 -4.34 6.68 13.71
N LEU A 191 -5.20 6.57 12.68
CA LEU A 191 -6.01 5.38 12.42
C LEU A 191 -5.19 4.20 11.88
N ALA A 192 -4.07 4.44 11.22
CA ALA A 192 -3.19 3.44 10.59
C ALA A 192 -3.92 2.43 9.67
N SER A 193 -5.07 2.81 9.12
CA SER A 193 -5.95 1.95 8.31
C SER A 193 -6.70 2.76 7.26
N SER A 194 -6.47 2.44 5.98
CA SER A 194 -7.20 3.07 4.87
C SER A 194 -8.70 2.77 4.91
N ASN A 195 -9.09 1.58 5.36
CA ASN A 195 -10.50 1.23 5.51
C ASN A 195 -11.18 2.03 6.63
N ALA A 196 -10.53 2.20 7.78
CA ALA A 196 -11.06 3.04 8.86
C ALA A 196 -11.11 4.52 8.46
N ALA A 197 -10.22 4.95 7.58
CA ALA A 197 -10.15 6.32 7.08
C ALA A 197 -11.28 6.70 6.10
N ILE A 198 -12.02 5.74 5.55
CA ILE A 198 -13.11 6.00 4.59
C ILE A 198 -14.07 7.07 5.10
N ILE A 199 -14.53 6.93 6.34
CA ILE A 199 -15.54 7.82 6.92
C ILE A 199 -15.01 9.25 7.07
N VAL A 200 -13.80 9.41 7.63
CA VAL A 200 -13.19 10.74 7.83
C VAL A 200 -12.79 11.41 6.51
N ASN A 201 -12.42 10.62 5.50
CA ASN A 201 -12.11 11.12 4.16
C ASN A 201 -13.39 11.59 3.44
N MET A 202 -14.48 10.83 3.55
CA MET A 202 -15.77 11.23 2.97
C MET A 202 -16.28 12.51 3.60
N ASP A 203 -16.21 12.65 4.94
CA ASP A 203 -16.55 13.86 5.65
C ASP A 203 -15.70 15.07 5.19
N ALA A 204 -14.39 14.88 5.07
CA ALA A 204 -13.51 15.93 4.57
C ALA A 204 -13.81 16.33 3.11
N CYS A 205 -14.16 15.35 2.26
CA CYS A 205 -14.57 15.63 0.88
C CYS A 205 -15.81 16.52 0.83
N GLU A 206 -16.82 16.20 1.62
CA GLU A 206 -18.10 16.91 1.65
C GLU A 206 -17.99 18.30 2.28
N HIS A 207 -17.48 18.38 3.51
CA HIS A 207 -17.59 19.60 4.32
C HIS A 207 -16.39 20.54 4.22
N LYS A 208 -15.22 20.04 3.77
CA LYS A 208 -14.00 20.85 3.71
C LYS A 208 -13.52 21.16 2.31
N LEU A 209 -13.72 20.23 1.37
CA LEU A 209 -13.15 20.31 0.02
C LEU A 209 -14.18 20.58 -1.07
N GLY A 210 -15.48 20.58 -0.75
CA GLY A 210 -16.54 20.84 -1.72
C GLY A 210 -16.65 19.78 -2.82
N ILE A 211 -16.21 18.55 -2.55
CA ILE A 211 -16.32 17.44 -3.49
C ILE A 211 -17.71 16.84 -3.37
N PRO A 212 -18.50 16.74 -4.45
CA PRO A 212 -19.89 16.29 -4.37
C PRO A 212 -20.00 14.80 -4.07
N LYS A 213 -21.08 14.41 -3.37
CA LYS A 213 -21.36 13.02 -2.97
C LYS A 213 -21.27 12.03 -4.12
N LYS A 214 -21.69 12.43 -5.33
CA LYS A 214 -21.62 11.62 -6.55
C LYS A 214 -20.20 11.15 -6.89
N ILE A 215 -19.16 11.86 -6.44
CA ILE A 215 -17.74 11.50 -6.67
C ILE A 215 -17.21 10.73 -5.47
N TYR A 216 -17.23 11.33 -4.26
CA TYR A 216 -16.54 10.75 -3.11
C TYR A 216 -17.16 9.43 -2.63
N SER A 217 -18.47 9.22 -2.80
CA SER A 217 -19.12 7.96 -2.42
C SER A 217 -18.65 6.76 -3.23
N LEU A 218 -18.08 6.99 -4.44
CA LEU A 218 -17.47 5.96 -5.26
C LEU A 218 -15.95 5.92 -5.07
N SER A 219 -15.29 7.10 -5.18
CA SER A 219 -13.83 7.16 -5.20
C SER A 219 -13.21 6.75 -3.87
N ILE A 220 -13.70 7.25 -2.74
CA ILE A 220 -13.07 6.98 -1.45
C ILE A 220 -13.12 5.49 -1.05
N PRO A 221 -14.27 4.78 -1.10
CA PRO A 221 -14.28 3.35 -0.82
C PRO A 221 -13.48 2.52 -1.83
N LEU A 222 -13.51 2.90 -3.12
CA LEU A 222 -12.73 2.23 -4.15
C LEU A 222 -11.23 2.46 -3.94
N GLY A 223 -10.82 3.69 -3.64
CA GLY A 223 -9.42 4.05 -3.38
C GLY A 223 -8.85 3.33 -2.18
N ALA A 224 -9.60 3.23 -1.09
CA ALA A 224 -9.17 2.51 0.11
C ALA A 224 -8.76 1.05 -0.13
N THR A 225 -9.13 0.46 -1.29
CA THR A 225 -8.79 -0.91 -1.68
C THR A 225 -7.89 -1.00 -2.91
N VAL A 226 -7.94 -0.02 -3.82
CA VAL A 226 -7.24 -0.07 -5.11
C VAL A 226 -6.06 0.89 -5.17
N ASN A 227 -6.17 2.05 -4.53
CA ASN A 227 -5.17 3.10 -4.60
C ASN A 227 -4.22 3.04 -3.39
N MET A 228 -3.30 2.09 -3.41
CA MET A 228 -2.39 1.80 -2.29
C MET A 228 -0.97 2.31 -2.55
N ASP A 229 -0.83 3.59 -2.95
CA ASP A 229 0.46 4.19 -3.36
C ASP A 229 1.51 4.14 -2.24
N GLY A 230 1.12 4.42 -0.99
CA GLY A 230 2.01 4.28 0.17
C GLY A 230 2.46 2.83 0.40
N THR A 231 1.61 1.85 0.06
CA THR A 231 1.97 0.43 0.11
C THR A 231 2.93 0.08 -1.03
N CYS A 232 2.77 0.65 -2.23
CA CYS A 232 3.71 0.48 -3.33
C CYS A 232 5.10 1.00 -2.96
N ILE A 233 5.19 2.22 -2.41
CA ILE A 233 6.46 2.83 -1.95
C ILE A 233 7.11 1.93 -0.89
N TYR A 234 6.32 1.44 0.06
CA TYR A 234 6.78 0.53 1.09
C TYR A 234 7.35 -0.76 0.49
N LEU A 235 6.61 -1.44 -0.38
CA LEU A 235 7.04 -2.71 -0.97
C LEU A 235 8.32 -2.55 -1.80
N VAL A 236 8.41 -1.49 -2.60
CA VAL A 236 9.60 -1.23 -3.42
C VAL A 236 10.81 -0.95 -2.53
N ILE A 237 10.73 0.02 -1.62
CA ILE A 237 11.88 0.44 -0.81
C ILE A 237 12.34 -0.69 0.09
N PHE A 238 11.44 -1.34 0.82
CA PHE A 238 11.82 -2.42 1.74
C PHE A 238 12.20 -3.70 1.01
N GLY A 239 11.52 -4.05 -0.08
CA GLY A 239 11.88 -5.21 -0.91
C GLY A 239 13.28 -5.10 -1.49
N MET A 240 13.59 -3.96 -2.13
CA MET A 240 14.91 -3.72 -2.70
C MET A 240 16.00 -3.57 -1.62
N THR A 241 15.67 -2.97 -0.47
CA THR A 241 16.62 -2.85 0.65
C THR A 241 16.99 -4.20 1.23
N LEU A 242 16.00 -5.06 1.44
CA LEU A 242 16.26 -6.41 1.94
C LEU A 242 16.99 -7.26 0.91
N ALA A 243 16.67 -7.15 -0.38
CA ALA A 243 17.43 -7.79 -1.44
C ALA A 243 18.90 -7.38 -1.38
N ARG A 244 19.19 -6.07 -1.24
CA ARG A 244 20.55 -5.55 -1.09
C ARG A 244 21.25 -6.06 0.17
N ILE A 245 20.58 -6.08 1.33
CA ILE A 245 21.14 -6.58 2.59
C ILE A 245 21.57 -8.04 2.41
N PHE A 246 20.74 -8.87 1.79
CA PHE A 246 21.02 -10.30 1.60
C PHE A 246 21.86 -10.62 0.35
N GLY A 247 22.35 -9.59 -0.36
CA GLY A 247 23.22 -9.77 -1.53
C GLY A 247 22.50 -10.37 -2.74
N VAL A 248 21.17 -10.28 -2.79
CA VAL A 248 20.39 -10.71 -3.96
C VAL A 248 20.51 -9.65 -5.04
N GLU A 249 21.07 -10.02 -6.19
CA GLU A 249 21.25 -9.12 -7.32
C GLU A 249 19.91 -8.83 -8.01
N ILE A 250 19.55 -7.54 -8.11
CA ILE A 250 18.31 -7.10 -8.76
C ILE A 250 18.60 -6.90 -10.25
N SER A 251 18.44 -7.97 -11.03
CA SER A 251 18.52 -7.89 -12.50
C SER A 251 17.34 -7.07 -13.07
N GLY A 252 17.47 -6.59 -14.32
CA GLY A 252 16.38 -5.88 -15.00
C GLY A 252 15.10 -6.71 -15.12
N GLY A 253 15.21 -8.03 -15.32
CA GLY A 253 14.06 -8.94 -15.33
C GLY A 253 13.39 -9.06 -13.97
N MET A 254 14.18 -9.15 -12.88
CA MET A 254 13.65 -9.17 -11.52
C MET A 254 12.97 -7.84 -11.17
N LEU A 255 13.55 -6.71 -11.55
CA LEU A 255 12.96 -5.39 -11.34
C LEU A 255 11.59 -5.27 -12.00
N LEU A 256 11.47 -5.72 -13.24
CA LEU A 256 10.19 -5.70 -13.96
C LEU A 256 9.17 -6.67 -13.34
N SER A 257 9.59 -7.87 -12.94
CA SER A 257 8.74 -8.81 -12.21
C SER A 257 8.28 -8.22 -10.88
N MET A 258 9.17 -7.57 -10.14
CA MET A 258 8.84 -6.85 -8.90
C MET A 258 7.79 -5.75 -9.15
N PHE A 259 7.90 -4.97 -10.21
CA PHE A 259 6.93 -3.93 -10.57
C PHE A 259 5.53 -4.49 -10.74
N PHE A 260 5.39 -5.57 -11.52
CA PHE A 260 4.11 -6.24 -11.71
C PHE A 260 3.56 -6.79 -10.39
N SER A 261 4.41 -7.38 -9.57
CA SER A 261 4.01 -7.94 -8.28
C SER A 261 3.55 -6.86 -7.32
N VAL A 262 4.28 -5.76 -7.22
CA VAL A 262 3.90 -4.62 -6.38
C VAL A 262 2.56 -4.04 -6.83
N LEU A 263 2.34 -3.88 -8.14
CA LEU A 263 1.09 -3.40 -8.69
C LEU A 263 -0.09 -4.32 -8.33
N VAL A 264 0.08 -5.64 -8.48
CA VAL A 264 -0.97 -6.61 -8.15
C VAL A 264 -1.20 -6.73 -6.65
N LEU A 265 -0.11 -6.79 -5.86
CA LEU A 265 -0.19 -6.87 -4.40
C LEU A 265 -0.81 -5.61 -3.79
N SER A 266 -0.54 -4.43 -4.34
CA SER A 266 -1.12 -3.19 -3.85
C SER A 266 -2.63 -3.15 -4.03
N VAL A 267 -3.15 -3.58 -5.18
CA VAL A 267 -4.60 -3.68 -5.44
C VAL A 267 -5.28 -4.72 -4.54
N GLY A 268 -4.56 -5.79 -4.16
CA GLY A 268 -5.08 -6.85 -3.31
C GLY A 268 -4.81 -6.66 -1.81
N ALA A 269 -4.07 -5.62 -1.43
CA ALA A 269 -3.72 -5.39 -0.03
C ALA A 269 -4.95 -4.94 0.77
N PRO A 270 -5.28 -5.62 1.89
CA PRO A 270 -6.34 -5.11 2.76
C PRO A 270 -5.88 -3.81 3.45
N GLY A 271 -6.78 -2.82 3.53
CA GLY A 271 -6.50 -1.52 4.17
C GLY A 271 -6.48 -1.57 5.70
N VAL A 272 -5.83 -2.59 6.29
CA VAL A 272 -5.77 -2.84 7.74
C VAL A 272 -4.33 -2.86 8.24
N PRO A 273 -4.09 -2.61 9.56
CA PRO A 273 -2.75 -2.72 10.15
C PRO A 273 -2.14 -4.10 9.93
N GLY A 274 -0.82 -4.17 9.72
CA GLY A 274 -0.08 -5.42 9.52
C GLY A 274 -0.13 -6.01 8.11
N ALA A 275 -1.07 -5.58 7.25
CA ALA A 275 -1.19 -6.08 5.88
C ALA A 275 0.08 -5.88 5.03
N GLY A 276 0.85 -4.83 5.30
CA GLY A 276 2.10 -4.56 4.61
C GLY A 276 3.14 -5.64 4.79
N LEU A 277 3.28 -6.18 6.02
CA LEU A 277 4.23 -7.26 6.29
C LEU A 277 3.87 -8.52 5.48
N VAL A 278 2.58 -8.83 5.36
CA VAL A 278 2.11 -9.95 4.54
C VAL A 278 2.46 -9.73 3.07
N CYS A 279 2.14 -8.56 2.51
CA CYS A 279 2.49 -8.23 1.13
C CYS A 279 4.01 -8.26 0.90
N LEU A 280 4.79 -7.72 1.86
CA LEU A 280 6.25 -7.76 1.80
C LEU A 280 6.78 -9.19 1.82
N SER A 281 6.24 -10.07 2.67
CA SER A 281 6.68 -11.47 2.73
C SER A 281 6.46 -12.19 1.40
N VAL A 282 5.32 -11.94 0.74
CA VAL A 282 5.03 -12.49 -0.59
C VAL A 282 6.02 -11.96 -1.63
N LEU A 283 6.27 -10.65 -1.62
CA LEU A 283 7.23 -10.03 -2.54
C LEU A 283 8.65 -10.60 -2.35
N LEU A 284 9.12 -10.72 -1.10
CA LEU A 284 10.44 -11.27 -0.78
C LEU A 284 10.57 -12.73 -1.22
N THR A 285 9.52 -13.53 -1.00
CA THR A 285 9.50 -14.93 -1.46
C THR A 285 9.63 -15.01 -2.98
N GLN A 286 8.93 -14.13 -3.71
CA GLN A 286 9.00 -14.06 -5.16
C GLN A 286 10.37 -13.58 -5.66
N MET A 287 10.99 -12.63 -4.94
CA MET A 287 12.35 -12.13 -5.22
C MET A 287 13.44 -13.08 -4.71
N GLN A 288 13.08 -14.22 -4.10
CA GLN A 288 14.00 -15.16 -3.45
C GLN A 288 14.89 -14.52 -2.38
N VAL A 289 14.35 -13.50 -1.71
CA VAL A 289 15.00 -12.82 -0.59
C VAL A 289 14.63 -13.55 0.72
N PRO A 290 15.58 -13.85 1.61
CA PRO A 290 15.29 -14.51 2.88
C PRO A 290 14.29 -13.74 3.75
N LEU A 291 13.25 -14.43 4.25
CA LEU A 291 12.22 -13.86 5.11
C LEU A 291 12.73 -13.40 6.48
N ALA A 292 13.93 -13.81 6.88
CA ALA A 292 14.59 -13.34 8.10
C ALA A 292 14.68 -11.81 8.19
N GLY A 293 14.76 -11.11 7.05
CA GLY A 293 14.74 -9.66 6.97
C GLY A 293 13.44 -9.00 7.45
N ILE A 294 12.32 -9.72 7.47
CA ILE A 294 11.03 -9.19 7.95
C ILE A 294 11.11 -8.77 9.42
N GLY A 295 11.95 -9.45 10.22
CA GLY A 295 12.16 -9.07 11.61
C GLY A 295 12.64 -7.62 11.79
N LEU A 296 13.45 -7.10 10.86
CA LEU A 296 13.89 -5.70 10.86
C LEU A 296 12.71 -4.74 10.63
N VAL A 297 11.82 -5.11 9.73
CA VAL A 297 10.69 -4.27 9.31
C VAL A 297 9.57 -4.31 10.36
N MET A 298 9.34 -5.46 10.96
CA MET A 298 8.30 -5.67 11.99
C MET A 298 8.45 -4.69 13.16
N GLY A 299 9.68 -4.35 13.53
CA GLY A 299 9.96 -3.37 14.59
C GLY A 299 9.44 -1.95 14.28
N MET A 300 9.25 -1.63 13.01
CA MET A 300 8.79 -0.30 12.55
C MET A 300 7.38 -0.34 11.97
N ASP A 301 6.76 -1.51 11.82
CA ASP A 301 5.54 -1.70 11.01
C ASP A 301 4.38 -0.80 11.44
N SER A 302 4.21 -0.55 12.73
CA SER A 302 3.16 0.35 13.23
C SER A 302 3.30 1.76 12.64
N LEU A 303 4.50 2.35 12.71
CA LEU A 303 4.76 3.68 12.16
C LEU A 303 4.67 3.68 10.63
N LEU A 304 5.22 2.66 9.99
CA LEU A 304 5.13 2.49 8.54
C LEU A 304 3.67 2.35 8.10
N GLY A 305 2.84 1.64 8.88
CA GLY A 305 1.41 1.49 8.64
C GLY A 305 0.65 2.82 8.71
N MET A 306 0.96 3.66 9.70
CA MET A 306 0.40 5.01 9.84
C MET A 306 0.74 5.88 8.62
N MET A 307 2.00 5.88 8.20
CA MET A 307 2.46 6.65 7.04
C MET A 307 1.86 6.14 5.72
N ARG A 308 1.75 4.81 5.55
CA ARG A 308 1.10 4.19 4.39
C ARG A 308 -0.37 4.59 4.28
N ALA A 309 -1.13 4.45 5.38
CA ALA A 309 -2.54 4.79 5.41
C ALA A 309 -2.78 6.27 5.07
N MET A 310 -1.95 7.16 5.61
CA MET A 310 -1.99 8.58 5.31
C MET A 310 -1.74 8.87 3.82
N SER A 311 -0.71 8.26 3.24
CA SER A 311 -0.37 8.46 1.81
C SER A 311 -1.44 7.89 0.87
N ASN A 312 -1.97 6.70 1.16
CA ASN A 312 -3.05 6.10 0.39
C ASN A 312 -4.29 7.01 0.37
N SER A 313 -4.74 7.43 1.55
CA SER A 313 -5.91 8.30 1.69
C SER A 313 -5.73 9.67 1.02
N LEU A 314 -4.52 10.22 1.06
CA LEU A 314 -4.20 11.46 0.37
C LEU A 314 -4.42 11.33 -1.15
N GLY A 315 -3.98 10.21 -1.73
CA GLY A 315 -4.20 9.89 -3.14
C GLY A 315 -5.68 9.77 -3.50
N ASP A 316 -6.47 9.12 -2.64
CA ASP A 316 -7.91 8.95 -2.84
C ASP A 316 -8.64 10.30 -2.92
N VAL A 317 -8.31 11.20 -1.98
CA VAL A 317 -8.93 12.52 -1.91
C VAL A 317 -8.43 13.44 -3.02
N ALA A 318 -7.14 13.37 -3.38
CA ALA A 318 -6.58 14.13 -4.51
C ALA A 318 -7.23 13.71 -5.84
N ALA A 319 -7.41 12.40 -6.06
CA ALA A 319 -8.12 11.87 -7.23
C ALA A 319 -9.56 12.38 -7.28
N SER A 320 -10.26 12.33 -6.14
CA SER A 320 -11.64 12.80 -6.01
C SER A 320 -11.77 14.29 -6.37
N LEU A 321 -10.84 15.10 -5.87
CA LEU A 321 -10.78 16.54 -6.16
C LEU A 321 -10.56 16.81 -7.66
N ILE A 322 -9.57 16.15 -8.26
CA ILE A 322 -9.24 16.34 -9.68
C ILE A 322 -10.41 15.91 -10.57
N VAL A 323 -11.03 14.75 -10.25
CA VAL A 323 -12.18 14.26 -11.02
C VAL A 323 -13.38 15.19 -10.86
N ALA A 324 -13.70 15.67 -9.64
CA ALA A 324 -14.79 16.62 -9.42
C ALA A 324 -14.59 17.91 -10.22
N LYS A 325 -13.35 18.40 -10.30
CA LYS A 325 -12.99 19.57 -11.12
C LYS A 325 -13.15 19.29 -12.61
N SER A 326 -12.68 18.12 -13.08
CA SER A 326 -12.79 17.73 -14.49
C SER A 326 -14.22 17.54 -14.97
N GLU A 327 -15.13 17.16 -14.07
CA GLU A 327 -16.58 17.05 -14.31
C GLU A 327 -17.33 18.39 -14.13
N LYS A 328 -16.62 19.47 -13.75
CA LYS A 328 -17.18 20.82 -13.48
C LYS A 328 -18.27 20.86 -12.41
N ILE A 329 -18.16 19.99 -11.41
CA ILE A 329 -19.13 19.87 -10.30
C ILE A 329 -18.48 20.12 -8.93
N LEU A 330 -17.22 20.54 -8.91
CA LEU A 330 -16.52 20.92 -7.68
C LEU A 330 -17.05 22.25 -7.16
N ASP A 331 -17.40 22.32 -5.87
CA ASP A 331 -17.73 23.57 -5.19
C ASP A 331 -16.44 24.34 -4.87
N MET A 332 -16.17 25.34 -5.73
CA MET A 332 -14.95 26.15 -5.62
C MET A 332 -14.99 27.10 -4.41
N ASP A 333 -16.17 27.54 -4.01
CA ASP A 333 -16.31 28.45 -2.85
C ASP A 333 -16.01 27.69 -1.57
N CYS A 334 -16.52 26.46 -1.45
CA CYS A 334 -16.16 25.58 -0.34
C CYS A 334 -14.65 25.26 -0.32
N LEU A 335 -14.00 25.07 -1.47
CA LEU A 335 -12.57 24.79 -1.53
C LEU A 335 -11.71 26.00 -1.15
N LEU A 336 -12.04 27.20 -1.63
CA LEU A 336 -11.19 28.38 -1.52
C LEU A 336 -11.42 29.16 -0.20
N TYR A 337 -12.66 29.22 0.24
CA TYR A 337 -13.03 29.95 1.45
C TYR A 337 -13.18 28.99 2.64
N THR A 338 -12.82 29.43 3.83
CA THR A 338 -13.13 28.69 5.06
C THR A 338 -14.64 28.69 5.25
N SER A 339 -15.26 27.53 5.46
CA SER A 339 -16.64 27.44 5.92
C SER A 339 -16.80 28.34 7.15
N PRO A 340 -17.90 29.14 7.27
CA PRO A 340 -18.16 29.92 8.47
C PRO A 340 -18.09 28.98 9.69
N SER A 341 -17.44 29.49 10.75
CA SER A 341 -17.39 28.76 12.02
C SER A 341 -18.83 28.57 12.52
N PRO A 342 -19.15 27.43 13.18
CA PRO A 342 -20.46 27.29 13.87
C PRO A 342 -20.72 28.38 14.90
N ARG A 343 -19.79 29.30 15.14
CA ARG A 343 -19.94 30.49 15.97
C ARG A 343 -20.42 31.71 15.20
N ASP A 344 -20.48 31.62 13.87
CA ASP A 344 -20.90 32.74 12.98
C ASP A 344 -22.36 32.57 12.48
N THR A 345 -23.06 31.54 12.94
CA THR A 345 -24.49 31.30 12.86
C THR A 345 -25.05 31.26 14.30
#